data_b2f4b6d2a37fd74535c685f85e04de03
#
_entry.id   b2f4b6d2a37fd74535c685f85e04de03
#
_cell.length_a   1.000
_cell.length_b   1.000
_cell.length_c   1.000
_cell.angle_alpha   90.00
_cell.angle_beta   90.00
_cell.angle_gamma   90.00
#
_symmetry.space_group_name_H-M   'P 1'
#
loop_
_entity.id
_entity.type
_entity.pdbx_description
1 polymer ?
#
loop_
_entity_poly.entity_id
_entity_poly.type
_entity_poly.pdbx_seq_one_letter_code
_entity_poly.pdbx_strand_id
1 'polypeptide(L)'
;LIRPTIFLSLFVTMLTLGQGGTAHAQPSKTVSQPPAVEAAPPKPAPYDDKLARLSEILGAVQYLRTLCPSSGPEDWRKSMSDLLAADTASEPERRQRMTAAFNRGYRSFAAIHTSCTRAAIMAEENYRNEGATLAQEIASRFGN
;
A
#
# COMPACT_ATOMS: atom_id res chain seq x y z
N LEU A 1 -21.39 -21.43 33.73
CA LEU A 1 -20.56 -22.44 34.41
C LEU A 1 -19.53 -22.98 33.42
N ILE A 2 -18.38 -22.30 33.28
CA ILE A 2 -17.27 -22.81 32.48
C ILE A 2 -16.02 -22.76 33.36
N ARG A 3 -15.44 -23.95 33.61
CA ARG A 3 -14.27 -24.20 34.47
C ARG A 3 -12.99 -23.84 33.71
N PRO A 4 -12.01 -23.17 34.35
CA PRO A 4 -10.68 -23.05 33.79
C PRO A 4 -9.83 -24.28 34.16
N THR A 5 -9.29 -24.97 33.19
CA THR A 5 -8.27 -26.01 33.34
C THR A 5 -6.89 -25.36 33.40
N ILE A 6 -6.29 -25.50 34.60
CA ILE A 6 -4.91 -25.08 34.88
C ILE A 6 -3.99 -26.18 34.36
N PHE A 7 -3.17 -25.92 33.35
CA PHE A 7 -2.05 -26.78 32.96
C PHE A 7 -0.78 -26.35 33.69
N LEU A 8 -0.45 -27.19 34.70
CA LEU A 8 0.79 -27.13 35.45
C LEU A 8 1.88 -27.84 34.62
N SER A 9 2.81 -27.09 34.00
CA SER A 9 3.90 -27.68 33.22
C SER A 9 5.17 -27.75 34.05
N LEU A 10 5.61 -29.01 34.34
CA LEU A 10 6.81 -29.38 35.07
C LEU A 10 8.07 -28.87 34.33
N PHE A 11 8.89 -28.09 35.03
CA PHE A 11 10.27 -27.78 34.63
C PHE A 11 11.17 -28.99 34.93
N VAL A 12 11.64 -29.65 33.89
CA VAL A 12 12.75 -30.59 33.98
C VAL A 12 14.05 -29.87 33.63
N THR A 13 14.82 -29.59 34.66
CA THR A 13 16.21 -29.09 34.56
C THR A 13 17.12 -30.23 34.16
N MET A 14 17.62 -30.23 32.93
CA MET A 14 18.67 -31.14 32.48
C MET A 14 20.02 -30.41 32.48
N LEU A 15 20.84 -30.70 33.49
CA LEU A 15 22.21 -30.25 33.65
C LEU A 15 23.11 -31.15 32.79
N THR A 16 23.62 -30.67 31.66
CA THR A 16 24.66 -31.35 30.88
C THR A 16 25.98 -30.63 31.04
N LEU A 17 26.91 -31.36 31.67
CA LEU A 17 28.33 -31.00 31.82
C LEU A 17 29.01 -30.93 30.44
N GLY A 18 29.94 -29.99 30.37
CA GLY A 18 30.73 -29.59 29.25
C GLY A 18 31.50 -30.63 28.47
N GLN A 19 31.71 -30.29 27.21
CA GLN A 19 32.88 -30.75 26.46
C GLN A 19 33.50 -29.56 25.77
N GLY A 20 34.72 -29.26 26.11
CA GLY A 20 35.53 -28.24 25.48
C GLY A 20 35.84 -28.59 24.02
N GLY A 21 35.14 -27.95 23.11
CA GLY A 21 35.52 -27.95 21.70
C GLY A 21 36.45 -26.79 21.41
N THR A 22 37.68 -27.11 21.04
CA THR A 22 38.65 -26.16 20.50
C THR A 22 38.07 -25.52 19.24
N ALA A 23 37.65 -24.26 19.32
CA ALA A 23 37.22 -23.48 18.18
C ALA A 23 38.40 -23.26 17.24
N HIS A 24 38.45 -23.99 16.15
CA HIS A 24 39.32 -23.64 15.01
C HIS A 24 38.72 -22.39 14.36
N ALA A 25 39.38 -21.26 14.57
CA ALA A 25 39.12 -20.03 13.83
C ALA A 25 39.47 -20.27 12.35
N GLN A 26 38.50 -20.52 11.51
CA GLN A 26 38.70 -20.45 10.06
C GLN A 26 38.89 -18.98 9.67
N PRO A 27 39.95 -18.63 8.92
CA PRO A 27 40.08 -17.29 8.39
C PRO A 27 38.94 -17.07 7.38
N SER A 28 37.96 -16.26 7.78
CA SER A 28 36.92 -15.75 6.87
C SER A 28 37.62 -14.97 5.76
N LYS A 29 37.72 -15.56 4.57
CA LYS A 29 38.03 -14.80 3.36
C LYS A 29 36.90 -13.80 3.18
N THR A 30 37.14 -12.55 3.60
CA THR A 30 36.30 -11.42 3.23
C THR A 30 36.36 -11.30 1.72
N VAL A 31 35.38 -11.91 1.03
CA VAL A 31 35.14 -11.64 -0.37
C VAL A 31 34.62 -10.20 -0.40
N SER A 32 35.49 -9.26 -0.77
CA SER A 32 35.09 -7.89 -1.07
C SER A 32 34.11 -7.95 -2.22
N GLN A 33 32.82 -7.91 -1.87
CA GLN A 33 31.75 -7.76 -2.85
C GLN A 33 31.95 -6.39 -3.50
N PRO A 34 32.04 -6.30 -4.84
CA PRO A 34 32.12 -5.01 -5.50
C PRO A 34 30.95 -4.16 -5.05
N PRO A 35 31.12 -2.84 -4.85
CA PRO A 35 29.99 -1.98 -4.51
C PRO A 35 28.91 -2.20 -5.54
N ALA A 36 27.71 -2.62 -5.07
CA ALA A 36 26.54 -2.72 -5.93
C ALA A 36 26.35 -1.32 -6.54
N VAL A 37 26.48 -1.22 -7.84
CA VAL A 37 26.16 0.01 -8.57
C VAL A 37 24.65 0.20 -8.33
N GLU A 38 24.31 1.13 -7.44
CA GLU A 38 22.93 1.53 -7.19
C GLU A 38 22.38 2.04 -8.52
N ALA A 39 21.52 1.24 -9.14
CA ALA A 39 20.91 1.63 -10.42
C ALA A 39 20.17 2.95 -10.20
N ALA A 40 20.45 3.95 -11.04
CA ALA A 40 19.76 5.23 -10.98
C ALA A 40 18.24 4.98 -10.99
N PRO A 41 17.45 5.70 -10.16
CA PRO A 41 16.01 5.50 -10.09
C PRO A 41 15.39 5.68 -11.50
N PRO A 42 14.46 4.81 -11.89
CA PRO A 42 13.83 4.88 -13.21
C PRO A 42 13.19 6.26 -13.41
N LYS A 43 13.36 6.79 -14.61
CA LYS A 43 12.80 8.10 -14.98
C LYS A 43 11.27 8.04 -14.88
N PRO A 44 10.62 9.01 -14.21
CA PRO A 44 9.17 9.04 -14.10
C PRO A 44 8.49 9.04 -15.47
N ALA A 45 7.36 8.33 -15.59
CA ALA A 45 6.55 8.40 -16.79
C ALA A 45 5.94 9.81 -16.95
N PRO A 46 5.72 10.29 -18.18
CA PRO A 46 5.23 11.66 -18.44
C PRO A 46 3.82 11.93 -17.87
N TYR A 47 3.09 10.88 -17.46
CA TYR A 47 1.77 10.96 -16.85
C TYR A 47 1.75 10.63 -15.36
N ASP A 48 2.88 10.44 -14.70
CA ASP A 48 2.95 10.06 -13.29
C ASP A 48 2.25 11.03 -12.34
N ASP A 49 2.34 12.33 -12.60
CA ASP A 49 1.64 13.33 -11.79
C ASP A 49 0.11 13.19 -11.90
N LYS A 50 -0.37 12.91 -13.12
CA LYS A 50 -1.79 12.66 -13.37
C LYS A 50 -2.25 11.34 -12.72
N LEU A 51 -1.41 10.31 -12.79
CA LEU A 51 -1.68 9.02 -12.18
C LEU A 51 -1.71 9.12 -10.65
N ALA A 52 -0.81 9.92 -10.07
CA ALA A 52 -0.82 10.21 -8.63
C ALA A 52 -2.10 10.96 -8.21
N ARG A 53 -2.54 11.95 -9.00
CA ARG A 53 -3.80 12.65 -8.76
C ARG A 53 -5.00 11.71 -8.88
N LEU A 54 -5.05 10.86 -9.90
CA LEU A 54 -6.09 9.84 -10.07
C LEU A 54 -6.12 8.89 -8.86
N SER A 55 -4.97 8.44 -8.41
CA SER A 55 -4.86 7.59 -7.22
C SER A 55 -5.42 8.28 -5.96
N GLU A 56 -5.13 9.57 -5.77
CA GLU A 56 -5.67 10.37 -4.67
C GLU A 56 -7.18 10.50 -4.74
N ILE A 57 -7.73 10.75 -5.94
CA ILE A 57 -9.17 10.80 -6.20
C ILE A 57 -9.84 9.47 -5.84
N LEU A 58 -9.28 8.34 -6.27
CA LEU A 58 -9.80 7.01 -5.93
C LEU A 58 -9.86 6.79 -4.41
N GLY A 59 -8.86 7.28 -3.67
CA GLY A 59 -8.86 7.22 -2.20
C GLY A 59 -9.96 8.07 -1.56
N ALA A 60 -10.15 9.29 -2.05
CA ALA A 60 -11.20 10.19 -1.60
C ALA A 60 -12.60 9.62 -1.85
N VAL A 61 -12.85 9.14 -3.07
CA VAL A 61 -14.13 8.53 -3.46
C VAL A 61 -14.39 7.25 -2.67
N GLN A 62 -13.38 6.41 -2.46
CA GLN A 62 -13.50 5.21 -1.61
C GLN A 62 -13.99 5.57 -0.20
N TYR A 63 -13.42 6.60 0.42
CA TYR A 63 -13.86 7.04 1.74
C TYR A 63 -15.31 7.57 1.73
N LEU A 64 -15.61 8.53 0.83
CA LEU A 64 -16.91 9.18 0.76
C LEU A 64 -18.03 8.18 0.48
N ARG A 65 -17.77 7.15 -0.31
CA ARG A 65 -18.72 6.05 -0.59
C ARG A 65 -18.97 5.17 0.63
N THR A 66 -17.96 4.92 1.46
CA THR A 66 -18.17 4.20 2.73
C THR A 66 -18.99 5.03 3.71
N LEU A 67 -18.86 6.35 3.66
CA LEU A 67 -19.60 7.27 4.50
C LEU A 67 -21.06 7.45 4.05
N CYS A 68 -21.29 7.49 2.73
CA CYS A 68 -22.59 7.67 2.09
C CYS A 68 -22.91 6.51 1.15
N PRO A 69 -23.37 5.36 1.63
CA PRO A 69 -23.63 4.17 0.81
C PRO A 69 -24.90 4.36 -0.06
N SER A 70 -24.88 5.27 -1.01
CA SER A 70 -26.06 5.64 -1.81
C SER A 70 -26.12 5.01 -3.19
N SER A 71 -25.10 4.36 -3.68
CA SER A 71 -25.07 3.88 -5.06
C SER A 71 -24.12 2.70 -5.25
N GLY A 72 -24.68 1.51 -5.25
CA GLY A 72 -24.09 0.31 -5.81
C GLY A 72 -22.77 -0.20 -5.20
N PRO A 73 -22.40 -1.43 -5.50
CA PRO A 73 -21.23 -2.10 -4.95
C PRO A 73 -19.96 -1.78 -5.72
N GLU A 74 -19.68 -0.52 -6.07
CA GLU A 74 -18.43 -0.19 -6.73
C GLU A 74 -17.27 -0.25 -5.71
N ASP A 75 -16.35 -1.17 -5.95
CA ASP A 75 -15.16 -1.34 -5.13
C ASP A 75 -14.00 -0.49 -5.69
N TRP A 76 -13.92 0.74 -5.23
CA TRP A 76 -12.86 1.69 -5.62
C TRP A 76 -11.48 1.25 -5.15
N ARG A 77 -11.40 0.41 -4.14
CA ARG A 77 -10.16 -0.22 -3.70
C ARG A 77 -9.68 -1.24 -4.73
N LYS A 78 -10.62 -2.00 -5.30
CA LYS A 78 -10.32 -2.90 -6.41
C LYS A 78 -9.86 -2.12 -7.63
N SER A 79 -10.54 -1.03 -7.98
CA SER A 79 -10.14 -0.16 -9.09
C SER A 79 -8.71 0.36 -8.92
N MET A 80 -8.33 0.75 -7.69
CA MET A 80 -6.96 1.13 -7.39
C MET A 80 -5.97 -0.03 -7.52
N SER A 81 -6.35 -1.23 -7.10
CA SER A 81 -5.51 -2.42 -7.25
C SER A 81 -5.27 -2.77 -8.72
N ASP A 82 -6.30 -2.69 -9.54
CA ASP A 82 -6.23 -2.94 -10.98
C ASP A 82 -5.34 -1.89 -11.68
N LEU A 83 -5.49 -0.61 -11.31
CA LEU A 83 -4.63 0.47 -11.79
C LEU A 83 -3.15 0.22 -11.46
N LEU A 84 -2.85 -0.16 -10.22
CA LEU A 84 -1.49 -0.48 -9.81
C LEU A 84 -0.92 -1.70 -10.55
N ALA A 85 -1.75 -2.70 -10.82
CA ALA A 85 -1.33 -3.89 -11.56
C ALA A 85 -1.00 -3.56 -13.02
N ALA A 86 -1.80 -2.68 -13.65
CA ALA A 86 -1.60 -2.27 -15.03
C ALA A 86 -0.37 -1.35 -15.21
N ASP A 87 -0.24 -0.33 -14.33
CA ASP A 87 0.72 0.76 -14.55
C ASP A 87 2.04 0.62 -13.80
N THR A 88 2.12 -0.23 -12.78
CA THR A 88 3.29 -0.30 -11.89
C THR A 88 3.78 -1.71 -11.60
N ALA A 89 3.49 -2.70 -12.47
CA ALA A 89 3.72 -4.11 -12.21
C ALA A 89 5.19 -4.45 -11.84
N SER A 90 6.15 -3.81 -12.52
CA SER A 90 7.60 -4.03 -12.33
C SER A 90 8.31 -2.86 -11.62
N GLU A 91 7.57 -1.88 -11.11
CA GLU A 91 8.11 -0.62 -10.59
C GLU A 91 7.66 -0.39 -9.12
N PRO A 92 8.34 -1.01 -8.14
CA PRO A 92 7.90 -1.00 -6.74
C PRO A 92 7.83 0.42 -6.14
N GLU A 93 8.77 1.29 -6.47
CA GLU A 93 8.78 2.67 -5.98
C GLU A 93 7.62 3.49 -6.56
N ARG A 94 7.33 3.31 -7.84
CA ARG A 94 6.19 3.95 -8.51
C ARG A 94 4.88 3.47 -7.89
N ARG A 95 4.74 2.16 -7.66
CA ARG A 95 3.62 1.56 -6.93
C ARG A 95 3.45 2.17 -5.55
N GLN A 96 4.54 2.33 -4.81
CA GLN A 96 4.52 2.94 -3.47
C GLN A 96 4.03 4.39 -3.51
N ARG A 97 4.48 5.20 -4.47
CA ARG A 97 4.02 6.58 -4.65
C ARG A 97 2.52 6.66 -4.92
N MET A 98 1.99 5.83 -5.81
CA MET A 98 0.56 5.80 -6.13
C MET A 98 -0.28 5.31 -4.94
N THR A 99 0.19 4.30 -4.23
CA THR A 99 -0.45 3.81 -2.98
C THR A 99 -0.47 4.91 -1.91
N ALA A 100 0.62 5.66 -1.76
CA ALA A 100 0.69 6.78 -0.83
C ALA A 100 -0.29 7.90 -1.22
N ALA A 101 -0.46 8.18 -2.49
CA ALA A 101 -1.44 9.14 -3.00
C ALA A 101 -2.88 8.71 -2.69
N PHE A 102 -3.23 7.45 -2.95
CA PHE A 102 -4.54 6.88 -2.58
C PHE A 102 -4.81 7.05 -1.06
N ASN A 103 -3.87 6.63 -0.23
CA ASN A 103 -4.00 6.75 1.22
C ASN A 103 -4.10 8.20 1.69
N ARG A 104 -3.44 9.13 1.01
CA ARG A 104 -3.56 10.57 1.29
C ARG A 104 -4.97 11.06 1.00
N GLY A 105 -5.53 10.75 -0.17
CA GLY A 105 -6.89 11.10 -0.53
C GLY A 105 -7.92 10.58 0.49
N TYR A 106 -7.83 9.29 0.81
CA TYR A 106 -8.70 8.67 1.82
C TYR A 106 -8.65 9.41 3.16
N ARG A 107 -7.44 9.65 3.70
CA ARG A 107 -7.29 10.29 5.02
C ARG A 107 -7.69 11.76 5.04
N SER A 108 -7.44 12.50 3.96
CA SER A 108 -7.81 13.91 3.86
C SER A 108 -9.32 14.11 3.98
N PHE A 109 -10.09 13.25 3.34
CA PHE A 109 -11.55 13.30 3.42
C PHE A 109 -12.09 12.74 4.75
N ALA A 110 -11.46 11.70 5.28
CA ALA A 110 -11.80 11.16 6.59
C ALA A 110 -11.61 12.18 7.74
N ALA A 111 -10.66 13.08 7.60
CA ALA A 111 -10.41 14.14 8.58
C ALA A 111 -11.50 15.24 8.59
N ILE A 112 -12.21 15.42 7.48
CA ILE A 112 -13.16 16.53 7.29
C ILE A 112 -14.62 16.05 7.38
N HIS A 113 -14.93 14.91 6.79
CA HIS A 113 -16.27 14.37 6.70
C HIS A 113 -16.43 13.18 7.66
N THR A 114 -17.19 13.35 8.72
CA THR A 114 -17.45 12.31 9.73
C THR A 114 -18.86 11.72 9.65
N SER A 115 -19.72 12.30 8.82
CA SER A 115 -21.08 11.83 8.58
C SER A 115 -21.50 12.10 7.14
N CYS A 116 -22.51 11.35 6.66
CA CYS A 116 -23.06 11.56 5.32
C CYS A 116 -23.87 12.86 5.30
N THR A 117 -23.28 13.90 4.74
CA THR A 117 -23.90 15.22 4.56
C THR A 117 -24.05 15.53 3.08
N ARG A 118 -24.86 16.54 2.75
CA ARG A 118 -24.96 17.06 1.39
C ARG A 118 -23.59 17.46 0.82
N ALA A 119 -22.72 18.07 1.65
CA ALA A 119 -21.38 18.44 1.27
C ALA A 119 -20.51 17.21 0.92
N ALA A 120 -20.63 16.13 1.70
CA ALA A 120 -19.92 14.88 1.41
C ALA A 120 -20.40 14.23 0.09
N ILE A 121 -21.71 14.26 -0.17
CA ILE A 121 -22.28 13.74 -1.43
C ILE A 121 -21.77 14.54 -2.64
N MET A 122 -21.81 15.88 -2.54
CA MET A 122 -21.31 16.75 -3.62
C MET A 122 -19.80 16.59 -3.83
N ALA A 123 -19.04 16.39 -2.76
CA ALA A 123 -17.61 16.13 -2.87
C ALA A 123 -17.32 14.81 -3.59
N GLU A 124 -18.06 13.75 -3.27
CA GLU A 124 -17.95 12.45 -3.98
C GLU A 124 -18.21 12.61 -5.48
N GLU A 125 -19.30 13.26 -5.84
CA GLU A 125 -19.71 13.47 -7.23
C GLU A 125 -18.66 14.28 -8.01
N ASN A 126 -18.16 15.37 -7.45
CA ASN A 126 -17.14 16.20 -8.07
C ASN A 126 -15.84 15.42 -8.30
N TYR A 127 -15.37 14.69 -7.28
CA TYR A 127 -14.15 13.90 -7.39
C TYR A 127 -14.29 12.74 -8.37
N ARG A 128 -15.44 12.08 -8.41
CA ARG A 128 -15.72 11.04 -9.39
C ARG A 128 -15.69 11.58 -10.82
N ASN A 129 -16.28 12.74 -11.07
CA ASN A 129 -16.27 13.38 -12.39
C ASN A 129 -14.84 13.83 -12.79
N GLU A 130 -14.07 14.41 -11.87
CA GLU A 130 -12.67 14.74 -12.10
C GLU A 130 -11.86 13.48 -12.42
N GLY A 131 -12.04 12.41 -11.66
CA GLY A 131 -11.35 11.13 -11.87
C GLY A 131 -11.66 10.51 -13.23
N ALA A 132 -12.93 10.53 -13.67
CA ALA A 132 -13.33 10.03 -14.97
C ALA A 132 -12.66 10.83 -16.12
N THR A 133 -12.65 12.15 -16.00
CA THR A 133 -12.00 13.05 -16.98
C THR A 133 -10.48 12.79 -17.04
N LEU A 134 -9.84 12.66 -15.90
CA LEU A 134 -8.40 12.43 -15.81
C LEU A 134 -8.00 11.06 -16.35
N ALA A 135 -8.77 10.02 -16.03
CA ALA A 135 -8.55 8.67 -16.57
C ALA A 135 -8.68 8.64 -18.09
N GLN A 136 -9.68 9.32 -18.64
CA GLN A 136 -9.86 9.44 -20.08
C GLN A 136 -8.70 10.22 -20.74
N GLU A 137 -8.21 11.27 -20.11
CA GLU A 137 -7.07 12.03 -20.61
C GLU A 137 -5.79 11.18 -20.65
N ILE A 138 -5.51 10.41 -19.58
CA ILE A 138 -4.36 9.51 -19.53
C ILE A 138 -4.49 8.46 -20.63
N ALA A 139 -5.64 7.80 -20.73
CA ALA A 139 -5.88 6.74 -21.71
C ALA A 139 -5.75 7.26 -23.15
N SER A 140 -6.29 8.44 -23.47
CA SER A 140 -6.26 9.00 -24.82
C SER A 140 -4.87 9.47 -25.28
N ARG A 141 -4.00 9.86 -24.33
CA ARG A 141 -2.66 10.40 -24.68
C ARG A 141 -1.55 9.36 -24.55
N PHE A 142 -1.71 8.37 -23.67
CA PHE A 142 -0.65 7.45 -23.28
C PHE A 142 -1.11 5.97 -23.32
N GLY A 143 -2.39 5.70 -23.51
CA GLY A 143 -2.90 4.34 -23.73
C GLY A 143 -2.53 3.85 -25.15
N ASN A 144 -2.12 2.57 -25.23
CA ASN A 144 -1.86 1.90 -26.51
C ASN A 144 -3.13 1.34 -27.10
#